data_f37f246fdc3229245ef90999fd80dc34
#
_entry.id   f37f246fdc3229245ef90999fd80dc34
#
_cell.length_a   1.000
_cell.length_b   1.000
_cell.length_c   1.000
_cell.angle_alpha   90.00
_cell.angle_beta   90.00
_cell.angle_gamma   90.00
#
_symmetry.space_group_name_H-M   'P 1'
#
loop_
_entity.id
_entity.type
_entity.pdbx_description
1 polymer ?
#
loop_
_entity_poly.entity_id
_entity_poly.type
_entity_poly.pdbx_seq_one_letter_code
_entity_poly.pdbx_strand_id
1 'polypeptide(L)'
;METASFTIEKIIDGGTAETNVFKQFLFGDKILLIAHGQVIAGFDLSQLSEKDVTIEGTNIRLSLPAPQILVATLDNTQTKVYDRSKGILNPGDKDLETKAREAAEKSIRDAACEGGILQQASDNARKQLTAFLMALGFNQVSIEIPSASC
;
A
#
# COMPACT_ATOMS: atom_id res chain seq x y z
N MET A 1 10.82 -7.26 -7.35
CA MET A 1 10.99 -8.20 -6.19
C MET A 1 10.09 -7.71 -5.06
N GLU A 2 9.09 -8.51 -4.69
CA GLU A 2 8.20 -8.24 -3.55
C GLU A 2 8.89 -8.70 -2.26
N THR A 3 8.88 -7.86 -1.23
CA THR A 3 9.58 -8.16 0.04
C THR A 3 8.76 -7.86 1.28
N ALA A 4 7.67 -7.12 1.17
CA ALA A 4 6.70 -6.91 2.25
C ALA A 4 5.26 -6.91 1.71
N SER A 5 4.32 -7.44 2.49
CA SER A 5 2.89 -7.43 2.19
C SER A 5 2.10 -7.17 3.46
N PHE A 6 1.20 -6.20 3.43
CA PHE A 6 0.26 -5.89 4.50
C PHE A 6 -1.17 -6.17 4.03
N THR A 7 -1.95 -6.82 4.88
CA THR A 7 -3.40 -6.90 4.73
C THR A 7 -4.02 -5.96 5.74
N ILE A 8 -4.88 -5.05 5.28
CA ILE A 8 -5.43 -3.95 6.07
C ILE A 8 -6.95 -3.94 5.94
N GLU A 9 -7.62 -3.77 7.07
CA GLU A 9 -9.04 -3.50 7.15
C GLU A 9 -9.27 -2.05 7.58
N LYS A 10 -10.17 -1.34 6.90
CA LYS A 10 -10.55 0.04 7.21
C LYS A 10 -12.05 0.22 7.10
N ILE A 11 -12.61 1.01 8.01
CA ILE A 11 -13.98 1.51 7.92
C ILE A 11 -13.92 2.88 7.25
N ILE A 12 -14.62 3.02 6.14
CA ILE A 12 -14.70 4.27 5.37
C ILE A 12 -16.12 4.82 5.51
N ASP A 13 -16.21 6.00 6.07
CA ASP A 13 -17.43 6.81 6.10
C ASP A 13 -17.36 7.81 4.95
N GLY A 14 -18.15 7.58 3.92
CA GLY A 14 -18.27 8.44 2.74
C GLY A 14 -19.66 9.03 2.63
N GLY A 15 -19.73 10.30 2.23
CA GLY A 15 -21.03 10.94 2.02
C GLY A 15 -20.92 12.38 1.57
N THR A 16 -22.05 12.96 1.22
CA THR A 16 -22.17 14.39 0.94
C THR A 16 -22.11 15.15 2.27
N ALA A 17 -21.06 15.93 2.46
CA ALA A 17 -20.87 16.78 3.64
C ALA A 17 -21.83 17.97 3.60
N GLU A 18 -23.09 17.77 4.03
CA GLU A 18 -24.02 18.84 4.28
C GLU A 18 -23.88 19.30 5.74
N THR A 19 -23.50 20.55 5.93
CA THR A 19 -23.25 21.15 7.25
C THR A 19 -24.53 21.42 8.06
N ASN A 20 -25.71 21.35 7.41
CA ASN A 20 -27.00 21.58 8.05
C ASN A 20 -27.76 20.26 8.24
N VAL A 21 -28.06 19.89 9.49
CA VAL A 21 -28.73 18.65 9.88
C VAL A 21 -30.04 18.42 9.14
N PHE A 22 -30.81 19.49 8.90
CA PHE A 22 -32.10 19.40 8.17
C PHE A 22 -31.89 19.12 6.67
N LYS A 23 -30.90 19.76 6.04
CA LYS A 23 -30.52 19.47 4.67
C LYS A 23 -29.96 18.06 4.53
N GLN A 24 -29.16 17.60 5.48
CA GLN A 24 -28.63 16.26 5.52
C GLN A 24 -29.75 15.21 5.59
N PHE A 25 -30.79 15.46 6.38
CA PHE A 25 -31.96 14.57 6.48
C PHE A 25 -32.76 14.49 5.16
N LEU A 26 -32.89 15.61 4.43
CA LEU A 26 -33.66 15.65 3.18
C LEU A 26 -32.84 15.21 1.96
N PHE A 27 -31.58 15.59 1.88
CA PHE A 27 -30.75 15.46 0.68
C PHE A 27 -29.43 14.71 0.90
N GLY A 28 -29.08 14.35 2.13
CA GLY A 28 -27.85 13.63 2.43
C GLY A 28 -27.84 12.23 1.80
N ASP A 29 -26.66 11.79 1.35
CA ASP A 29 -26.39 10.39 1.01
C ASP A 29 -25.12 9.99 1.74
N LYS A 30 -25.19 8.91 2.52
CA LYS A 30 -24.07 8.38 3.30
C LYS A 30 -23.86 6.91 3.01
N ILE A 31 -22.61 6.53 2.95
CA ILE A 31 -22.21 5.14 2.80
C ILE A 31 -21.18 4.79 3.86
N LEU A 32 -21.35 3.66 4.51
CA LEU A 32 -20.38 3.04 5.39
C LEU A 32 -19.83 1.80 4.69
N LEU A 33 -18.53 1.81 4.39
CA LEU A 33 -17.85 0.73 3.70
C LEU A 33 -16.84 0.08 4.63
N ILE A 34 -16.92 -1.24 4.79
CA ILE A 34 -15.86 -2.03 5.40
C ILE A 34 -14.94 -2.49 4.28
N ALA A 35 -13.77 -1.91 4.22
CA ALA A 35 -12.80 -2.13 3.16
C ALA A 35 -11.70 -3.06 3.64
N HIS A 36 -11.46 -4.14 2.90
CA HIS A 36 -10.31 -5.01 3.03
C HIS A 36 -9.39 -4.80 1.85
N GLY A 37 -8.10 -4.71 2.09
CA GLY A 37 -7.14 -4.52 1.02
C GLY A 37 -5.77 -5.08 1.33
N GLN A 38 -4.99 -5.21 0.27
CA GLN A 38 -3.62 -5.68 0.31
C GLN A 38 -2.71 -4.62 -0.29
N VAL A 39 -1.60 -4.37 0.41
CA VAL A 39 -0.52 -3.52 -0.08
C VAL A 39 0.76 -4.35 -0.12
N ILE A 40 1.42 -4.34 -1.26
CA ILE A 40 2.68 -5.04 -1.50
C ILE A 40 3.74 -3.99 -1.79
N ALA A 41 4.87 -4.07 -1.07
CA ALA A 41 6.04 -3.26 -1.29
C ALA A 41 7.26 -4.10 -1.66
N GLY A 42 8.18 -3.48 -2.36
CA GLY A 42 9.39 -4.14 -2.82
C GLY A 42 10.23 -3.26 -3.74
N PHE A 43 10.98 -3.89 -4.61
CA PHE A 43 11.98 -3.25 -5.46
C PHE A 43 11.74 -3.56 -6.92
N ASP A 44 11.87 -2.54 -7.76
CA ASP A 44 11.94 -2.70 -9.20
C ASP A 44 13.39 -3.03 -9.62
N LEU A 45 13.70 -4.30 -9.72
CA LEU A 45 15.05 -4.75 -10.06
C LEU A 45 15.43 -4.49 -11.53
N SER A 46 14.50 -4.08 -12.38
CA SER A 46 14.81 -3.69 -13.75
C SER A 46 15.65 -2.42 -13.84
N GLN A 47 15.67 -1.64 -12.75
CA GLN A 47 16.48 -0.43 -12.62
C GLN A 47 17.95 -0.72 -12.26
N LEU A 48 18.28 -1.98 -11.90
CA LEU A 48 19.65 -2.35 -11.59
C LEU A 48 20.53 -2.41 -12.84
N SER A 49 21.73 -1.93 -12.69
CA SER A 49 22.78 -1.93 -13.72
C SER A 49 24.08 -2.57 -13.18
N GLU A 50 25.02 -2.84 -14.05
CA GLU A 50 26.32 -3.37 -13.65
C GLU A 50 27.07 -2.45 -12.65
N LYS A 51 26.77 -1.15 -12.67
CA LYS A 51 27.41 -0.15 -11.77
C LYS A 51 26.91 -0.30 -10.32
N ASP A 52 25.75 -0.93 -10.11
CA ASP A 52 25.15 -1.12 -8.80
C ASP A 52 25.68 -2.37 -8.10
N VAL A 53 26.55 -3.14 -8.79
CA VAL A 53 27.16 -4.37 -8.27
C VAL A 53 28.68 -4.24 -8.35
N THR A 54 29.34 -4.35 -7.23
CA THR A 54 30.82 -4.39 -7.16
C THR A 54 31.27 -5.68 -6.49
N ILE A 55 32.17 -6.41 -7.15
CA ILE A 55 32.72 -7.68 -6.64
C ILE A 55 34.23 -7.55 -6.52
N GLU A 56 34.74 -7.83 -5.32
CA GLU A 56 36.16 -7.85 -5.00
C GLU A 56 36.52 -9.18 -4.31
N GLY A 57 37.03 -10.14 -5.10
CA GLY A 57 37.25 -11.50 -4.62
C GLY A 57 35.96 -12.18 -4.16
N THR A 58 35.84 -12.45 -2.85
CA THR A 58 34.64 -13.03 -2.23
C THR A 58 33.75 -12.00 -1.55
N ASN A 59 34.02 -10.70 -1.76
CA ASN A 59 33.21 -9.61 -1.21
C ASN A 59 32.30 -9.06 -2.29
N ILE A 60 31.04 -8.81 -1.97
CA ILE A 60 30.08 -8.20 -2.87
C ILE A 60 29.42 -6.99 -2.20
N ARG A 61 29.31 -5.91 -2.95
CA ARG A 61 28.49 -4.74 -2.63
C ARG A 61 27.40 -4.60 -3.67
N LEU A 62 26.17 -4.47 -3.19
CA LEU A 62 24.96 -4.31 -4.03
C LEU A 62 24.23 -3.05 -3.59
N SER A 63 24.00 -2.12 -4.52
CA SER A 63 23.15 -0.94 -4.30
C SER A 63 21.80 -1.18 -4.93
N LEU A 64 20.74 -1.27 -4.11
CA LEU A 64 19.37 -1.40 -4.59
C LEU A 64 18.73 -0.03 -4.86
N PRO A 65 17.75 0.06 -5.77
CA PRO A 65 16.91 1.25 -5.86
C PRO A 65 16.09 1.45 -4.57
N ALA A 66 15.43 2.58 -4.43
CA ALA A 66 14.54 2.82 -3.29
C ALA A 66 13.35 1.84 -3.32
N PRO A 67 12.88 1.34 -2.16
CA PRO A 67 11.67 0.53 -2.10
C PRO A 67 10.45 1.37 -2.47
N GLN A 68 9.46 0.73 -3.07
CA GLN A 68 8.22 1.36 -3.50
C GLN A 68 7.00 0.46 -3.28
N ILE A 69 5.83 1.08 -3.25
CA ILE A 69 4.56 0.34 -3.31
C ILE A 69 4.41 -0.20 -4.74
N LEU A 70 4.36 -1.52 -4.87
CA LEU A 70 4.18 -2.21 -6.15
C LEU A 70 2.71 -2.42 -6.45
N VAL A 71 1.91 -2.72 -5.41
CA VAL A 71 0.48 -2.99 -5.52
C VAL A 71 -0.23 -2.41 -4.30
N ALA A 72 -1.35 -1.77 -4.53
CA ALA A 72 -2.33 -1.43 -3.49
C ALA A 72 -3.71 -1.67 -4.08
N THR A 73 -4.43 -2.66 -3.58
CA THR A 73 -5.73 -3.08 -4.11
C THR A 73 -6.72 -3.41 -3.01
N LEU A 74 -8.00 -3.17 -3.29
CA LEU A 74 -9.10 -3.70 -2.48
C LEU A 74 -9.37 -5.17 -2.82
N ASP A 75 -9.64 -5.97 -1.80
CA ASP A 75 -10.28 -7.28 -1.97
C ASP A 75 -11.78 -7.05 -2.15
N ASN A 76 -12.25 -7.12 -3.38
CA ASN A 76 -13.65 -6.90 -3.72
C ASN A 76 -14.58 -7.99 -3.16
N THR A 77 -14.07 -9.14 -2.78
CA THR A 77 -14.88 -10.23 -2.20
C THR A 77 -15.16 -9.99 -0.70
N GLN A 78 -14.23 -9.32 -0.01
CA GLN A 78 -14.32 -9.01 1.41
C GLN A 78 -14.76 -7.56 1.68
N THR A 79 -14.56 -6.64 0.75
CA THR A 79 -15.00 -5.25 0.85
C THR A 79 -16.52 -5.16 0.67
N LYS A 80 -17.23 -4.69 1.70
CA LYS A 80 -18.70 -4.66 1.74
C LYS A 80 -19.22 -3.30 2.13
N VAL A 81 -20.32 -2.89 1.49
CA VAL A 81 -21.15 -1.80 1.98
C VAL A 81 -21.88 -2.31 3.22
N TYR A 82 -21.55 -1.73 4.38
CA TYR A 82 -22.19 -2.08 5.65
C TYR A 82 -23.53 -1.39 5.82
N ASP A 83 -23.60 -0.10 5.49
CA ASP A 83 -24.81 0.70 5.56
C ASP A 83 -24.80 1.79 4.48
N ARG A 84 -25.99 2.09 3.96
CA ARG A 84 -26.21 3.22 3.09
C ARG A 84 -27.54 3.89 3.44
N SER A 85 -27.48 5.14 3.84
CA SER A 85 -28.66 5.95 4.16
C SER A 85 -28.79 7.11 3.18
N LYS A 86 -30.02 7.32 2.69
CA LYS A 86 -30.36 8.40 1.78
C LYS A 86 -31.38 9.34 2.42
N GLY A 87 -31.24 10.63 2.15
CA GLY A 87 -32.26 11.61 2.47
C GLY A 87 -33.56 11.34 1.70
N ILE A 88 -34.70 11.74 2.25
CA ILE A 88 -36.06 11.45 1.71
C ILE A 88 -36.23 11.97 0.29
N LEU A 89 -35.61 13.10 -0.06
CA LEU A 89 -35.70 13.77 -1.36
C LEU A 89 -34.47 13.54 -2.26
N ASN A 90 -33.52 12.71 -1.82
CA ASN A 90 -32.30 12.47 -2.57
C ASN A 90 -32.46 11.27 -3.51
N PRO A 91 -32.29 11.42 -4.84
CA PRO A 91 -32.29 10.29 -5.77
C PRO A 91 -31.10 9.32 -5.52
N GLY A 92 -30.12 9.73 -4.71
CA GLY A 92 -28.88 9.00 -4.41
C GLY A 92 -27.78 9.29 -5.45
N ASP A 93 -26.56 9.43 -4.97
CA ASP A 93 -25.39 9.52 -5.83
C ASP A 93 -25.03 8.10 -6.32
N LYS A 94 -25.14 7.88 -7.63
CA LYS A 94 -24.80 6.58 -8.26
C LYS A 94 -23.32 6.27 -8.16
N ASP A 95 -22.48 7.31 -8.04
CA ASP A 95 -21.03 7.19 -8.01
C ASP A 95 -20.48 7.14 -6.56
N LEU A 96 -21.35 7.25 -5.54
CA LEU A 96 -20.92 7.31 -4.15
C LEU A 96 -20.12 6.07 -3.72
N GLU A 97 -20.55 4.89 -4.14
CA GLU A 97 -19.82 3.65 -3.83
C GLU A 97 -18.45 3.62 -4.53
N THR A 98 -18.38 4.07 -5.77
CA THR A 98 -17.10 4.16 -6.51
C THR A 98 -16.14 5.12 -5.80
N LYS A 99 -16.61 6.31 -5.43
CA LYS A 99 -15.82 7.29 -4.66
C LYS A 99 -15.37 6.75 -3.30
N ALA A 100 -16.25 6.01 -2.60
CA ALA A 100 -15.91 5.39 -1.32
C ALA A 100 -14.85 4.30 -1.49
N ARG A 101 -14.90 3.49 -2.56
CA ARG A 101 -13.88 2.49 -2.86
C ARG A 101 -12.54 3.12 -3.22
N GLU A 102 -12.51 4.18 -4.02
CA GLU A 102 -11.29 4.95 -4.32
C GLU A 102 -10.68 5.55 -3.04
N ALA A 103 -11.50 6.14 -2.18
CA ALA A 103 -11.07 6.66 -0.89
C ALA A 103 -10.53 5.55 0.03
N ALA A 104 -11.15 4.37 -0.01
CA ALA A 104 -10.71 3.20 0.74
C ALA A 104 -9.34 2.70 0.27
N GLU A 105 -9.14 2.59 -1.04
CA GLU A 105 -7.85 2.16 -1.62
C GLU A 105 -6.73 3.12 -1.21
N LYS A 106 -6.99 4.43 -1.31
CA LYS A 106 -6.05 5.44 -0.84
C LYS A 106 -5.78 5.30 0.66
N SER A 107 -6.81 5.16 1.48
CA SER A 107 -6.67 5.04 2.94
C SER A 107 -5.88 3.79 3.37
N ILE A 108 -6.06 2.66 2.65
CA ILE A 108 -5.33 1.42 2.87
C ILE A 108 -3.85 1.60 2.49
N ARG A 109 -3.57 2.26 1.37
CA ARG A 109 -2.20 2.59 0.98
C ARG A 109 -1.52 3.49 2.01
N ASP A 110 -2.18 4.57 2.42
CA ASP A 110 -1.66 5.51 3.41
C ASP A 110 -1.38 4.80 4.75
N ALA A 111 -2.28 3.92 5.19
CA ALA A 111 -2.10 3.13 6.41
C ALA A 111 -0.92 2.15 6.32
N ALA A 112 -0.67 1.53 5.16
CA ALA A 112 0.50 0.70 4.96
C ALA A 112 1.79 1.51 5.06
N CYS A 113 1.79 2.72 4.50
CA CYS A 113 2.90 3.66 4.56
C CYS A 113 3.20 4.09 5.99
N GLU A 114 2.18 4.53 6.74
CA GLU A 114 2.28 4.88 8.15
C GLU A 114 2.75 3.69 9.00
N GLY A 115 2.32 2.47 8.63
CA GLY A 115 2.76 1.21 9.24
C GLY A 115 4.20 0.81 8.90
N GLY A 116 4.91 1.58 8.08
CA GLY A 116 6.34 1.37 7.78
C GLY A 116 6.60 0.24 6.78
N ILE A 117 5.67 -0.04 5.87
CA ILE A 117 5.81 -1.13 4.89
C ILE A 117 7.08 -1.02 4.03
N LEU A 118 7.52 0.20 3.69
CA LEU A 118 8.73 0.42 2.90
C LEU A 118 10.00 0.08 3.71
N GLN A 119 10.03 0.43 4.99
CA GLN A 119 11.13 0.05 5.87
C GLN A 119 11.19 -1.46 6.04
N GLN A 120 10.05 -2.10 6.26
CA GLN A 120 9.99 -3.57 6.36
C GLN A 120 10.42 -4.24 5.07
N ALA A 121 10.04 -3.68 3.90
CA ALA A 121 10.50 -4.17 2.61
C ALA A 121 12.02 -4.12 2.49
N SER A 122 12.65 -3.02 2.92
CA SER A 122 14.12 -2.86 2.92
C SER A 122 14.81 -3.88 3.83
N ASP A 123 14.31 -4.06 5.04
CA ASP A 123 14.90 -4.99 6.02
C ASP A 123 14.79 -6.44 5.56
N ASN A 124 13.65 -6.81 4.99
CA ASN A 124 13.44 -8.14 4.42
C ASN A 124 14.33 -8.38 3.20
N ALA A 125 14.43 -7.42 2.29
CA ALA A 125 15.32 -7.52 1.13
C ALA A 125 16.78 -7.70 1.56
N ARG A 126 17.24 -6.91 2.53
CA ARG A 126 18.60 -7.02 3.05
C ARG A 126 18.88 -8.41 3.61
N LYS A 127 17.97 -8.95 4.43
CA LYS A 127 18.09 -10.29 5.02
C LYS A 127 18.11 -11.38 3.95
N GLN A 128 17.15 -11.34 3.01
CA GLN A 128 17.01 -12.37 1.98
C GLN A 128 18.21 -12.38 1.01
N LEU A 129 18.60 -11.20 0.53
CA LEU A 129 19.70 -11.08 -0.42
C LEU A 129 21.05 -11.40 0.25
N THR A 130 21.25 -11.01 1.51
CA THR A 130 22.46 -11.40 2.25
C THR A 130 22.54 -12.93 2.34
N ALA A 131 21.48 -13.59 2.78
CA ALA A 131 21.46 -15.05 2.88
C ALA A 131 21.69 -15.74 1.52
N PHE A 132 21.05 -15.22 0.47
CA PHE A 132 21.21 -15.73 -0.89
C PHE A 132 22.64 -15.59 -1.42
N LEU A 133 23.24 -14.40 -1.28
CA LEU A 133 24.60 -14.12 -1.77
C LEU A 133 25.65 -14.91 -0.96
N MET A 134 25.48 -15.08 0.34
CA MET A 134 26.32 -15.95 1.15
C MET A 134 26.24 -17.41 0.71
N ALA A 135 25.05 -17.89 0.35
CA ALA A 135 24.87 -19.24 -0.19
C ALA A 135 25.55 -19.44 -1.55
N LEU A 136 25.77 -18.37 -2.32
CA LEU A 136 26.54 -18.39 -3.58
C LEU A 136 28.07 -18.34 -3.35
N GLY A 137 28.54 -18.26 -2.11
CA GLY A 137 29.96 -18.31 -1.77
C GLY A 137 30.61 -16.95 -1.48
N PHE A 138 29.86 -15.86 -1.40
CA PHE A 138 30.39 -14.59 -0.95
C PHE A 138 30.55 -14.60 0.58
N ASN A 139 31.73 -14.18 1.06
CA ASN A 139 32.04 -14.16 2.49
C ASN A 139 31.62 -12.84 3.16
N GLN A 140 31.64 -11.75 2.40
CA GLN A 140 31.18 -10.44 2.86
C GLN A 140 30.15 -9.87 1.87
N VAL A 141 29.00 -9.56 2.39
CA VAL A 141 27.86 -9.01 1.61
C VAL A 141 27.48 -7.65 2.20
N SER A 142 27.56 -6.61 1.40
CA SER A 142 27.11 -5.26 1.75
C SER A 142 25.95 -4.87 0.84
N ILE A 143 24.78 -4.55 1.42
CA ILE A 143 23.60 -4.16 0.68
C ILE A 143 23.21 -2.75 1.10
N GLU A 144 23.32 -1.82 0.16
CA GLU A 144 22.96 -0.42 0.31
C GLU A 144 21.55 -0.21 -0.24
N ILE A 145 20.67 0.36 0.58
CA ILE A 145 19.27 0.66 0.22
C ILE A 145 18.99 2.09 0.68
N PRO A 146 18.64 3.00 -0.25
CA PRO A 146 18.25 4.34 0.12
C PRO A 146 16.92 4.34 0.88
N SER A 147 16.74 5.28 1.78
CA SER A 147 15.47 5.49 2.44
C SER A 147 14.41 5.97 1.43
N ALA A 148 13.18 5.51 1.61
CA ALA A 148 12.04 5.96 0.83
C ALA A 148 10.93 6.46 1.74
N SER A 149 10.18 7.42 1.23
CA SER A 149 8.92 7.89 1.81
C SER A 149 7.79 7.61 0.83
N CYS A 150 6.60 7.41 1.34
CA CYS A 150 5.39 7.29 0.51
C CYS A 150 4.88 8.61 -0.08
#